data_609b9dbd5978754db29bd61d29492050
#
_entry.id   609b9dbd5978754db29bd61d29492050
#
_cell.length_a   1.000
_cell.length_b   1.000
_cell.length_c   1.000
_cell.angle_alpha   90.00
_cell.angle_beta   90.00
_cell.angle_gamma   90.00
#
_symmetry.space_group_name_H-M   'P 1'
#
loop_
_entity.id
_entity.type
_entity.pdbx_description
1 polymer ?
#
loop_
_entity_poly.entity_id
_entity_poly.type
_entity_poly.pdbx_seq_one_letter_code
_entity_poly.pdbx_strand_id
1 'polypeptide(L)'
;MSPMNQTSATTAMVANNLPIPSALGSLDAYIGAVHQIPVLTVDEEQDLARRFRDDEDLNAARELVHSHLRFVVHVARGYNGYGLQLGDLIQEGNIGLMKAVKRFDPEMGVRLVSFAVHWIRAEMHEFILKNWRIVKVATTKAQRKLFFNLRKSK
;
A
#
# COMPACT_ATOMS: atom_id res chain seq x y z
N MET A 1 3.27 -31.41 -19.66
CA MET A 1 3.31 -30.31 -18.69
C MET A 1 3.50 -29.00 -19.44
N SER A 2 2.54 -28.12 -19.34
CA SER A 2 2.68 -26.83 -20.01
C SER A 2 3.51 -25.87 -19.16
N PRO A 3 4.36 -25.03 -19.76
CA PRO A 3 5.16 -24.04 -19.05
C PRO A 3 4.33 -23.06 -18.24
N MET A 4 3.04 -22.92 -18.58
CA MET A 4 2.11 -22.01 -17.89
C MET A 4 1.85 -22.39 -16.44
N ASN A 5 1.84 -23.67 -16.09
CA ASN A 5 1.60 -24.11 -14.72
C ASN A 5 2.76 -23.79 -13.78
N GLN A 6 3.99 -23.80 -14.28
CA GLN A 6 5.16 -23.44 -13.47
C GLN A 6 5.21 -21.94 -13.22
N THR A 7 4.84 -21.14 -14.19
CA THR A 7 4.82 -19.67 -14.06
C THR A 7 3.76 -19.22 -13.05
N SER A 8 2.56 -19.81 -13.10
CA SER A 8 1.51 -19.43 -12.17
C SER A 8 1.81 -19.91 -10.73
N ALA A 9 2.42 -21.08 -10.57
CA ALA A 9 2.83 -21.56 -9.27
C ALA A 9 3.93 -20.68 -8.67
N THR A 10 4.89 -20.24 -9.46
CA THR A 10 5.96 -19.35 -9.01
C THR A 10 5.40 -17.98 -8.63
N THR A 11 4.48 -17.45 -9.43
CA THR A 11 3.81 -16.18 -9.12
C THR A 11 2.98 -16.29 -7.85
N ALA A 12 2.24 -17.39 -7.67
CA ALA A 12 1.47 -17.62 -6.47
C ALA A 12 2.36 -17.77 -5.23
N MET A 13 3.50 -18.45 -5.35
CA MET A 13 4.47 -18.58 -4.25
C MET A 13 5.08 -17.24 -3.89
N VAL A 14 5.45 -16.42 -4.87
CA VAL A 14 5.95 -15.06 -4.63
C VAL A 14 4.87 -14.22 -3.95
N ALA A 15 3.61 -14.32 -4.40
CA ALA A 15 2.49 -13.59 -3.84
C ALA A 15 2.22 -13.98 -2.38
N ASN A 16 2.30 -15.29 -2.08
CA ASN A 16 2.05 -15.79 -0.72
C ASN A 16 3.23 -15.56 0.22
N ASN A 17 4.43 -15.38 -0.33
CA ASN A 17 5.64 -15.19 0.44
C ASN A 17 6.12 -13.74 0.49
N LEU A 18 5.34 -12.79 -0.04
CA LEU A 18 5.66 -11.37 0.08
C LEU A 18 5.64 -10.99 1.55
N PRO A 19 6.75 -10.50 2.10
CA PRO A 19 6.80 -10.14 3.50
C PRO A 19 5.91 -8.95 3.80
N ILE A 20 5.21 -9.02 4.93
CA ILE A 20 4.50 -7.88 5.47
C ILE A 20 5.56 -7.01 6.15
N PRO A 21 5.69 -5.70 5.81
CA PRO A 21 6.78 -4.86 6.31
C PRO A 21 6.93 -4.86 7.83
N SER A 22 5.82 -4.92 8.57
CA SER A 22 5.83 -4.93 10.02
C SER A 22 6.14 -6.29 10.64
N ALA A 23 5.81 -7.38 9.93
CA ALA A 23 5.92 -8.74 10.48
C ALA A 23 7.32 -9.31 10.39
N LEU A 24 8.11 -8.91 9.40
CA LEU A 24 9.41 -9.50 9.14
C LEU A 24 10.60 -8.63 9.58
N GLY A 25 10.33 -7.44 10.10
CA GLY A 25 11.39 -6.54 10.58
C GLY A 25 12.35 -6.06 9.52
N SER A 26 12.15 -6.41 8.25
CA SER A 26 13.00 -6.00 7.13
C SER A 26 12.18 -5.34 6.05
N LEU A 27 12.09 -4.02 6.14
CA LEU A 27 11.46 -3.20 5.14
C LEU A 27 12.21 -3.29 3.80
N ASP A 28 13.54 -3.35 3.86
CA ASP A 28 14.37 -3.43 2.65
C ASP A 28 14.10 -4.72 1.86
N ALA A 29 13.89 -5.84 2.55
CA ALA A 29 13.54 -7.10 1.91
C ALA A 29 12.18 -7.01 1.19
N TYR A 30 11.21 -6.37 1.83
CA TYR A 30 9.91 -6.14 1.20
C TYR A 30 10.03 -5.27 -0.04
N ILE A 31 10.73 -4.15 0.05
CA ILE A 31 10.93 -3.22 -1.07
C ILE A 31 11.67 -3.93 -2.20
N GLY A 32 12.71 -4.70 -1.90
CA GLY A 32 13.41 -5.50 -2.89
C GLY A 32 12.49 -6.50 -3.59
N ALA A 33 11.65 -7.18 -2.83
CA ALA A 33 10.71 -8.16 -3.38
C ALA A 33 9.69 -7.52 -4.32
N VAL A 34 9.10 -6.38 -3.94
CA VAL A 34 8.10 -5.72 -4.79
C VAL A 34 8.70 -5.12 -6.05
N HIS A 35 9.97 -4.74 -6.02
CA HIS A 35 10.66 -4.22 -7.20
C HIS A 35 10.98 -5.31 -8.23
N GLN A 36 10.96 -6.57 -7.84
CA GLN A 36 11.15 -7.69 -8.76
C GLN A 36 9.87 -8.08 -9.51
N ILE A 37 8.71 -7.62 -9.05
CA ILE A 37 7.44 -7.93 -9.70
C ILE A 37 7.36 -7.13 -11.01
N PRO A 38 7.09 -7.79 -12.16
CA PRO A 38 7.03 -7.10 -13.44
C PRO A 38 5.91 -6.06 -13.51
N VAL A 39 6.17 -4.98 -14.22
CA VAL A 39 5.15 -3.99 -14.55
C VAL A 39 4.26 -4.55 -15.65
N LEU A 40 2.96 -4.37 -15.53
CA LEU A 40 2.00 -4.83 -16.53
C LEU A 40 1.95 -3.87 -17.72
N THR A 41 1.79 -4.44 -18.91
CA THR A 41 1.45 -3.64 -20.08
C THR A 41 -0.02 -3.18 -19.97
N VAL A 42 -0.40 -2.21 -20.83
CA VAL A 42 -1.79 -1.74 -20.88
C VAL A 42 -2.75 -2.88 -21.15
N ASP A 43 -2.41 -3.74 -22.12
CA ASP A 43 -3.27 -4.87 -22.52
C ASP A 43 -3.40 -5.91 -21.42
N GLU A 44 -2.30 -6.25 -20.75
CA GLU A 44 -2.32 -7.16 -19.62
C GLU A 44 -3.17 -6.61 -18.47
N GLU A 45 -3.01 -5.34 -18.15
CA GLU A 45 -3.77 -4.67 -17.10
C GLU A 45 -5.27 -4.67 -17.41
N GLN A 46 -5.65 -4.34 -18.64
CA GLN A 46 -7.04 -4.34 -19.06
C GLN A 46 -7.65 -5.74 -19.04
N ASP A 47 -6.91 -6.74 -19.49
CA ASP A 47 -7.36 -8.12 -19.46
C ASP A 47 -7.63 -8.58 -18.02
N LEU A 48 -6.69 -8.32 -17.12
CA LEU A 48 -6.86 -8.67 -15.71
C LEU A 48 -8.03 -7.93 -15.07
N ALA A 49 -8.17 -6.64 -15.38
CA ALA A 49 -9.26 -5.83 -14.84
C ALA A 49 -10.63 -6.31 -15.33
N ARG A 50 -10.73 -6.69 -16.59
CA ARG A 50 -11.97 -7.25 -17.14
C ARG A 50 -12.30 -8.61 -16.54
N ARG A 51 -11.30 -9.46 -16.38
CA ARG A 51 -11.48 -10.77 -15.74
C ARG A 51 -11.98 -10.63 -14.31
N PHE A 52 -11.44 -9.67 -13.57
CA PHE A 52 -11.91 -9.41 -12.21
C PHE A 52 -13.34 -8.84 -12.21
N ARG A 53 -13.61 -7.87 -13.07
CA ARG A 53 -14.93 -7.23 -13.14
C ARG A 53 -16.03 -8.20 -13.59
N ASP A 54 -15.77 -8.97 -14.65
CA ASP A 54 -16.81 -9.78 -15.30
C ASP A 54 -16.91 -11.18 -14.71
N ASP A 55 -15.78 -11.78 -14.35
CA ASP A 55 -15.71 -13.18 -13.90
C ASP A 55 -15.43 -13.30 -12.40
N GLU A 56 -15.30 -12.19 -11.70
CA GLU A 56 -14.92 -12.16 -10.27
C GLU A 56 -13.64 -12.95 -10.01
N ASP A 57 -12.68 -12.89 -10.93
CA ASP A 57 -11.41 -13.60 -10.85
C ASP A 57 -10.50 -12.93 -9.81
N LEU A 58 -10.46 -13.51 -8.62
CA LEU A 58 -9.66 -13.00 -7.51
C LEU A 58 -8.16 -13.08 -7.79
N ASN A 59 -7.71 -14.04 -8.59
CA ASN A 59 -6.31 -14.12 -8.99
C ASN A 59 -5.93 -12.94 -9.89
N ALA A 60 -6.81 -12.51 -10.77
CA ALA A 60 -6.61 -11.33 -11.58
C ALA A 60 -6.49 -10.07 -10.72
N ALA A 61 -7.38 -9.92 -9.73
CA ALA A 61 -7.31 -8.81 -8.78
C ALA A 61 -5.99 -8.82 -8.01
N ARG A 62 -5.53 -9.98 -7.59
CA ARG A 62 -4.27 -10.15 -6.86
C ARG A 62 -3.08 -9.73 -7.72
N GLU A 63 -3.06 -10.12 -8.99
CA GLU A 63 -2.00 -9.72 -9.90
C GLU A 63 -1.98 -8.21 -10.13
N LEU A 64 -3.14 -7.59 -10.24
CA LEU A 64 -3.26 -6.13 -10.35
C LEU A 64 -2.67 -5.43 -9.12
N VAL A 65 -2.98 -5.92 -7.94
CA VAL A 65 -2.44 -5.36 -6.69
C VAL A 65 -0.93 -5.54 -6.64
N HIS A 66 -0.44 -6.76 -6.87
CA HIS A 66 1.00 -7.06 -6.76
C HIS A 66 1.85 -6.25 -7.72
N SER A 67 1.38 -6.05 -8.95
CA SER A 67 2.11 -5.28 -9.95
C SER A 67 2.20 -3.79 -9.64
N HIS A 68 1.40 -3.29 -8.69
CA HIS A 68 1.36 -1.89 -8.29
C HIS A 68 1.92 -1.63 -6.87
N LEU A 69 2.40 -2.66 -6.18
CA LEU A 69 2.97 -2.49 -4.84
C LEU A 69 4.20 -1.58 -4.85
N ARG A 70 5.00 -1.64 -5.91
CA ARG A 70 6.13 -0.75 -6.13
C ARG A 70 5.70 0.71 -6.12
N PHE A 71 4.58 1.01 -6.76
CA PHE A 71 4.04 2.36 -6.83
C PHE A 71 3.60 2.86 -5.45
N VAL A 72 3.01 1.97 -4.63
CA VAL A 72 2.64 2.32 -3.25
C VAL A 72 3.87 2.72 -2.44
N VAL A 73 4.97 1.99 -2.58
CA VAL A 73 6.24 2.34 -1.92
C VAL A 73 6.71 3.73 -2.37
N HIS A 74 6.64 3.99 -3.66
CA HIS A 74 7.02 5.30 -4.21
C HIS A 74 6.20 6.44 -3.61
N VAL A 75 4.88 6.29 -3.53
CA VAL A 75 3.99 7.29 -2.94
C VAL A 75 4.28 7.45 -1.45
N ALA A 76 4.48 6.35 -0.73
CA ALA A 76 4.76 6.37 0.71
C ALA A 76 6.05 7.15 1.04
N ARG A 77 7.06 7.02 0.21
CA ARG A 77 8.32 7.76 0.39
C ARG A 77 8.14 9.27 0.29
N GLY A 78 7.12 9.73 -0.43
CA GLY A 78 6.78 11.14 -0.52
C GLY A 78 6.28 11.74 0.80
N TYR A 79 5.88 10.89 1.74
CA TYR A 79 5.43 11.31 3.07
C TYR A 79 6.50 11.11 4.15
N ASN A 80 7.74 10.90 3.75
CA ASN A 80 8.86 10.85 4.66
C ASN A 80 9.03 12.21 5.36
N GLY A 81 9.21 12.20 6.67
CA GLY A 81 9.34 13.44 7.44
C GLY A 81 8.14 13.79 8.31
N TYR A 82 7.04 13.04 8.20
CA TYR A 82 5.87 13.22 9.07
C TYR A 82 5.96 12.44 10.39
N GLY A 83 7.12 11.83 10.67
CA GLY A 83 7.34 11.09 11.91
C GLY A 83 6.72 9.72 11.95
N LEU A 84 6.20 9.22 10.83
CA LEU A 84 5.57 7.92 10.73
C LEU A 84 6.52 6.90 10.11
N GLN A 85 6.36 5.63 10.47
CA GLN A 85 7.15 4.55 9.90
C GLN A 85 6.72 4.28 8.46
N LEU A 86 7.69 4.14 7.57
CA LEU A 86 7.44 3.89 6.17
C LEU A 86 6.61 2.60 5.95
N GLY A 87 6.90 1.56 6.73
CA GLY A 87 6.15 0.30 6.64
C GLY A 87 4.66 0.47 6.92
N ASP A 88 4.30 1.29 7.88
CA ASP A 88 2.90 1.56 8.23
C ASP A 88 2.21 2.33 7.10
N LEU A 89 2.89 3.33 6.52
CA LEU A 89 2.37 4.08 5.38
C LEU A 89 2.15 3.16 4.17
N ILE A 90 3.07 2.24 3.91
CA ILE A 90 2.95 1.27 2.83
C ILE A 90 1.71 0.40 3.04
N GLN A 91 1.49 -0.10 4.26
CA GLN A 91 0.31 -0.92 4.55
C GLN A 91 -1.00 -0.18 4.30
N GLU A 92 -1.08 1.07 4.75
CA GLU A 92 -2.25 1.91 4.51
C GLU A 92 -2.43 2.20 3.02
N GLY A 93 -1.34 2.48 2.32
CA GLY A 93 -1.37 2.67 0.88
C GLY A 93 -1.83 1.43 0.12
N ASN A 94 -1.44 0.25 0.58
CA ASN A 94 -1.89 -1.02 0.00
C ASN A 94 -3.39 -1.22 0.15
N ILE A 95 -3.96 -0.79 1.27
CA ILE A 95 -5.43 -0.78 1.47
C ILE A 95 -6.09 0.11 0.43
N GLY A 96 -5.55 1.31 0.20
CA GLY A 96 -6.03 2.22 -0.83
C GLY A 96 -5.94 1.61 -2.23
N LEU A 97 -4.85 0.94 -2.54
CA LEU A 97 -4.67 0.23 -3.79
C LEU A 97 -5.73 -0.87 -3.98
N MET A 98 -6.00 -1.66 -2.96
CA MET A 98 -7.02 -2.71 -3.01
C MET A 98 -8.41 -2.12 -3.25
N LYS A 99 -8.74 -1.00 -2.61
CA LYS A 99 -10.00 -0.29 -2.86
C LYS A 99 -10.09 0.19 -4.30
N ALA A 100 -9.00 0.71 -4.84
CA ALA A 100 -8.94 1.16 -6.23
C ALA A 100 -9.17 0.01 -7.20
N VAL A 101 -8.53 -1.13 -6.99
CA VAL A 101 -8.70 -2.32 -7.85
C VAL A 101 -10.16 -2.78 -7.87
N LYS A 102 -10.83 -2.75 -6.73
CA LYS A 102 -12.25 -3.12 -6.64
C LYS A 102 -13.16 -2.21 -7.44
N ARG A 103 -12.78 -0.95 -7.62
CA ARG A 103 -13.62 0.08 -8.24
C ARG A 103 -13.16 0.48 -9.63
N PHE A 104 -12.03 -0.07 -10.08
CA PHE A 104 -11.46 0.30 -11.36
C PHE A 104 -12.33 -0.21 -12.51
N ASP A 105 -12.64 0.70 -13.43
CA ASP A 105 -13.33 0.38 -14.66
C ASP A 105 -12.32 0.41 -15.81
N PRO A 106 -11.98 -0.75 -16.42
CA PRO A 106 -11.00 -0.80 -17.50
C PRO A 106 -11.46 -0.07 -18.77
N GLU A 107 -12.76 0.23 -18.87
CA GLU A 107 -13.33 0.90 -20.05
C GLU A 107 -13.20 2.43 -19.99
N MET A 108 -12.71 2.99 -18.88
CA MET A 108 -12.60 4.44 -18.72
C MET A 108 -11.42 5.08 -19.45
N GLY A 109 -10.58 4.28 -20.09
CA GLY A 109 -9.46 4.80 -20.89
C GLY A 109 -8.29 5.35 -20.06
N VAL A 110 -8.24 5.08 -18.76
CA VAL A 110 -7.12 5.48 -17.89
C VAL A 110 -6.41 4.24 -17.36
N ARG A 111 -5.13 4.41 -17.05
CA ARG A 111 -4.36 3.35 -16.40
C ARG A 111 -4.76 3.22 -14.93
N LEU A 112 -4.65 2.00 -14.40
CA LEU A 112 -4.94 1.72 -13.00
C LEU A 112 -4.09 2.61 -12.07
N VAL A 113 -2.82 2.82 -12.39
CA VAL A 113 -1.92 3.65 -11.57
C VAL A 113 -2.46 5.08 -11.41
N SER A 114 -3.00 5.66 -12.47
CA SER A 114 -3.56 7.01 -12.43
C SER A 114 -4.84 7.09 -11.59
N PHE A 115 -5.65 6.06 -11.63
CA PHE A 115 -6.85 5.94 -10.79
C PHE A 115 -6.50 5.64 -9.35
N ALA A 116 -5.58 4.70 -9.13
CA ALA A 116 -5.22 4.21 -7.81
C ALA A 116 -4.51 5.25 -6.95
N VAL A 117 -3.76 6.18 -7.55
CA VAL A 117 -2.98 7.16 -6.80
C VAL A 117 -3.85 7.98 -5.83
N HIS A 118 -5.06 8.31 -6.22
CA HIS A 118 -5.99 9.07 -5.37
C HIS A 118 -6.44 8.26 -4.16
N TRP A 119 -6.70 6.96 -4.36
CA TRP A 119 -7.09 6.05 -3.29
C TRP A 119 -5.95 5.78 -2.33
N ILE A 120 -4.75 5.59 -2.88
CA ILE A 120 -3.54 5.36 -2.09
C ILE A 120 -3.24 6.57 -1.21
N ARG A 121 -3.26 7.76 -1.79
CA ARG A 121 -3.03 9.01 -1.05
C ARG A 121 -4.10 9.27 0.00
N ALA A 122 -5.35 9.00 -0.32
CA ALA A 122 -6.45 9.19 0.63
C ALA A 122 -6.26 8.35 1.89
N GLU A 123 -5.89 7.07 1.74
CA GLU A 123 -5.65 6.21 2.89
C GLU A 123 -4.42 6.65 3.69
N MET A 124 -3.35 7.06 3.01
CA MET A 124 -2.15 7.57 3.69
C MET A 124 -2.42 8.86 4.43
N HIS A 125 -3.16 9.79 3.82
CA HIS A 125 -3.53 11.06 4.46
C HIS A 125 -4.40 10.81 5.70
N GLU A 126 -5.37 9.94 5.60
CA GLU A 126 -6.23 9.58 6.74
C GLU A 126 -5.41 9.01 7.88
N PHE A 127 -4.48 8.12 7.56
CA PHE A 127 -3.58 7.53 8.55
C PHE A 127 -2.68 8.58 9.20
N ILE A 128 -2.09 9.47 8.41
CA ILE A 128 -1.25 10.56 8.91
C ILE A 128 -2.04 11.46 9.85
N LEU A 129 -3.23 11.90 9.44
CA LEU A 129 -4.08 12.78 10.24
C LEU A 129 -4.51 12.11 11.54
N LYS A 130 -4.86 10.84 11.49
CA LYS A 130 -5.28 10.07 12.66
C LYS A 130 -4.15 9.96 13.68
N ASN A 131 -2.95 9.61 13.23
CA ASN A 131 -1.79 9.52 14.10
C ASN A 131 -1.36 10.89 14.62
N TRP A 132 -1.42 11.90 13.78
CA TRP A 132 -1.08 13.26 14.16
C TRP A 132 -2.03 13.79 15.24
N ARG A 133 -3.33 13.50 15.16
CA ARG A 133 -4.31 13.86 16.18
C ARG A 133 -4.01 13.18 17.51
N ILE A 134 -3.67 11.91 17.50
CA ILE A 134 -3.33 11.15 18.71
C ILE A 134 -2.08 11.73 19.37
N VAL A 135 -1.03 11.98 18.58
CA VAL A 135 0.21 12.58 19.06
C VAL A 135 -0.03 13.98 19.62
N LYS A 136 -0.82 14.81 18.92
CA LYS A 136 -1.16 16.15 19.37
C LYS A 136 -1.89 16.16 20.70
N VAL A 137 -2.87 15.27 20.88
CA VAL A 137 -3.61 15.14 22.13
C VAL A 137 -2.68 14.65 23.25
N ALA A 138 -1.87 13.64 23.00
CA ALA A 138 -0.90 13.12 23.97
C ALA A 138 0.14 14.17 24.34
N THR A 139 0.68 14.89 23.36
CA THR A 139 1.64 15.96 23.57
C THR A 139 1.05 17.09 24.40
N THR A 140 -0.19 17.47 24.12
CA THR A 140 -0.89 18.51 24.88
C THR A 140 -1.06 18.10 26.35
N LYS A 141 -1.48 16.86 26.59
CA LYS A 141 -1.60 16.32 27.97
C LYS A 141 -0.24 16.25 28.66
N ALA A 142 0.77 15.76 27.95
CA ALA A 142 2.14 15.66 28.47
C ALA A 142 2.71 17.04 28.75
N GLN A 143 2.51 18.00 27.87
CA GLN A 143 2.94 19.40 28.06
C GLN A 143 2.25 20.04 29.24
N ARG A 144 0.95 19.80 29.42
CA ARG A 144 0.21 20.29 30.59
C ARG A 144 0.77 19.70 31.89
N LYS A 145 1.00 18.40 31.91
CA LYS A 145 1.60 17.74 33.09
C LYS A 145 2.99 18.30 33.40
N LEU A 146 3.82 18.44 32.39
CA LEU A 146 5.16 18.97 32.52
C LEU A 146 5.11 20.42 33.04
N PHE A 147 4.22 21.23 32.46
CA PHE A 147 4.05 22.61 32.87
C PHE A 147 3.62 22.74 34.34
N PHE A 148 2.66 21.94 34.79
CA PHE A 148 2.23 21.90 36.17
C PHE A 148 3.32 21.41 37.12
N ASN A 149 4.07 20.39 36.69
CA ASN A 149 5.19 19.87 37.49
C ASN A 149 6.32 20.88 37.62
N LEU A 150 6.62 21.63 36.59
CA LEU A 150 7.62 22.69 36.60
C LEU A 150 7.21 23.82 37.57
N ARG A 151 5.91 24.15 37.61
CA ARG A 151 5.39 25.13 38.57
C ARG A 151 5.51 24.67 40.02
N LYS A 152 5.32 23.37 40.27
CA LYS A 152 5.45 22.81 41.62
C LYS A 152 6.90 22.69 42.06
N SER A 153 7.85 22.60 41.14
CA SER A 153 9.28 22.50 41.45
C SER A 153 9.94 23.83 41.77
N LYS A 154 9.25 24.92 41.56
CA LYS A 154 9.68 26.27 41.91
C LYS A 154 9.03 26.67 43.22
#